data_d38233c8e82f525106224a0205be28a0
#
_entry.id   d38233c8e82f525106224a0205be28a0
#
_cell.length_a   1.000
_cell.length_b   1.000
_cell.length_c   1.000
_cell.angle_alpha   90.00
_cell.angle_beta   90.00
_cell.angle_gamma   90.00
#
_symmetry.space_group_name_H-M   'P 1'
#
loop_
_entity.id
_entity.type
_entity.pdbx_description
1 polymer ?
#
loop_
_entity_poly.entity_id
_entity_poly.type
_entity_poly.pdbx_seq_one_letter_code
_entity_poly.pdbx_strand_id
1 'polypeptide(L)'
;MTEEGYYLVDLQEKEVMELYTPKVTASKEMIEANQRKNNKREKIINDIESMYFAGNMKAEWYKKIILWFEKYNFSNEAMLGIFSHCFVDEVKPIAYVETVVKSMADKGVITINDLSKQIVNYDKKSKIIKFVKTELNLHKALTKPQERIVEKWIFDYGYEKEQIG
;
A
#
# COMPACT_ATOMS: atom_id res chain seq x y z
N MET A 1 58.23 -17.40 -16.51
CA MET A 1 57.21 -16.94 -15.55
C MET A 1 57.78 -17.05 -14.14
N THR A 2 58.06 -15.96 -13.56
CA THR A 2 58.55 -15.88 -12.21
C THR A 2 57.35 -15.86 -11.23
N GLU A 3 57.50 -16.47 -10.07
CA GLU A 3 56.46 -16.49 -9.02
C GLU A 3 55.93 -15.11 -8.63
N GLU A 4 56.68 -14.04 -8.84
CA GLU A 4 56.29 -12.65 -8.61
C GLU A 4 55.11 -12.17 -9.49
N GLY A 5 54.97 -12.68 -10.73
CA GLY A 5 53.82 -12.37 -11.60
C GLY A 5 52.50 -12.96 -11.15
N TYR A 6 52.53 -14.08 -10.44
CA TYR A 6 51.34 -14.66 -9.82
C TYR A 6 50.86 -13.90 -8.59
N TYR A 7 51.76 -13.35 -7.77
CA TYR A 7 51.44 -12.55 -6.60
C TYR A 7 50.77 -11.22 -6.94
N LEU A 8 51.18 -10.57 -8.05
CA LEU A 8 50.60 -9.32 -8.51
C LEU A 8 49.16 -9.48 -9.04
N VAL A 9 48.85 -10.61 -9.66
CA VAL A 9 47.47 -10.90 -10.15
C VAL A 9 46.54 -11.18 -8.98
N ASP A 10 46.98 -11.93 -7.98
CA ASP A 10 46.20 -12.24 -6.77
C ASP A 10 45.91 -10.98 -5.92
N LEU A 11 46.85 -10.05 -5.82
CA LEU A 11 46.66 -8.78 -5.12
C LEU A 11 45.69 -7.86 -5.84
N GLN A 12 45.70 -7.82 -7.17
CA GLN A 12 44.74 -7.05 -7.97
C GLN A 12 43.33 -7.63 -7.90
N GLU A 13 43.18 -8.94 -7.91
CA GLU A 13 41.86 -9.58 -7.73
C GLU A 13 41.30 -9.34 -6.33
N LYS A 14 42.13 -9.37 -5.28
CA LYS A 14 41.73 -9.04 -3.91
C LYS A 14 41.33 -7.58 -3.75
N GLU A 15 42.06 -6.62 -4.33
CA GLU A 15 41.71 -5.21 -4.33
C GLU A 15 40.43 -4.93 -5.10
N VAL A 16 40.23 -5.57 -6.25
CA VAL A 16 39.01 -5.44 -7.03
C VAL A 16 37.82 -6.05 -6.28
N MET A 17 37.99 -7.19 -5.62
CA MET A 17 36.93 -7.78 -4.78
C MET A 17 36.62 -6.92 -3.55
N GLU A 18 37.59 -6.30 -2.89
CA GLU A 18 37.36 -5.38 -1.78
C GLU A 18 36.65 -4.09 -2.19
N LEU A 19 36.89 -3.59 -3.42
CA LEU A 19 36.24 -2.42 -3.97
C LEU A 19 34.78 -2.71 -4.39
N TYR A 20 34.46 -3.93 -4.82
CA TYR A 20 33.14 -4.32 -5.31
C TYR A 20 32.28 -5.07 -4.28
N THR A 21 32.85 -5.56 -3.19
CA THR A 21 32.03 -6.01 -2.06
C THR A 21 31.49 -4.79 -1.32
N PRO A 22 30.19 -4.53 -1.39
CA PRO A 22 29.62 -3.49 -0.55
C PRO A 22 29.97 -3.81 0.90
N LYS A 23 30.68 -2.93 1.57
CA LYS A 23 30.90 -3.00 3.02
C LYS A 23 29.58 -2.76 3.77
N VAL A 24 28.59 -3.57 3.46
CA VAL A 24 27.35 -3.64 4.22
C VAL A 24 27.61 -4.59 5.39
N THR A 25 28.41 -4.13 6.32
CA THR A 25 28.28 -4.65 7.68
C THR A 25 26.95 -4.12 8.23
N ALA A 26 25.87 -4.74 7.77
CA ALA A 26 24.62 -4.58 8.47
C ALA A 26 24.88 -4.98 9.92
N SER A 27 24.74 -4.04 10.85
CA SER A 27 24.91 -4.35 12.26
C SER A 27 23.97 -5.51 12.60
N LYS A 28 24.38 -6.38 13.50
CA LYS A 28 23.54 -7.49 13.96
C LYS A 28 22.12 -7.02 14.31
N GLU A 29 22.00 -5.82 14.88
CA GLU A 29 20.75 -5.15 15.20
C GLU A 29 19.90 -4.85 13.96
N MET A 30 20.49 -4.43 12.84
CA MET A 30 19.77 -4.20 11.57
C MET A 30 19.27 -5.50 10.96
N ILE A 31 20.05 -6.58 11.05
CA ILE A 31 19.63 -7.90 10.56
C ILE A 31 18.46 -8.41 11.40
N GLU A 32 18.54 -8.32 12.72
CA GLU A 32 17.46 -8.73 13.61
C GLU A 32 16.19 -7.88 13.42
N ALA A 33 16.32 -6.57 13.22
CA ALA A 33 15.20 -5.69 12.95
C ALA A 33 14.51 -6.05 11.62
N ASN A 34 15.26 -6.33 10.57
CA ASN A 34 14.73 -6.76 9.28
C ASN A 34 14.05 -8.13 9.37
N GLN A 35 14.61 -9.08 10.10
CA GLN A 35 14.00 -10.39 10.32
C GLN A 35 12.66 -10.25 11.06
N ARG A 36 12.61 -9.44 12.13
CA ARG A 36 11.34 -9.16 12.85
C ARG A 36 10.30 -8.50 11.96
N LYS A 37 10.70 -7.58 11.09
CA LYS A 37 9.82 -6.92 10.12
C LYS A 37 9.27 -7.92 9.12
N ASN A 38 10.11 -8.80 8.59
CA ASN A 38 9.68 -9.83 7.64
C ASN A 38 8.74 -10.85 8.28
N ASN A 39 9.04 -11.33 9.48
CA ASN A 39 8.17 -12.27 10.21
C ASN A 39 6.78 -11.68 10.48
N LYS A 40 6.72 -10.39 10.83
CA LYS A 40 5.45 -9.68 11.02
C LYS A 40 4.66 -9.56 9.71
N ARG A 41 5.35 -9.30 8.58
CA ARG A 41 4.71 -9.23 7.25
C ARG A 41 4.17 -10.58 6.81
N GLU A 42 4.94 -11.65 6.99
CA GLU A 42 4.49 -13.01 6.71
C GLU A 42 3.23 -13.37 7.50
N LYS A 43 3.18 -13.01 8.77
CA LYS A 43 1.99 -13.20 9.60
C LYS A 43 0.78 -12.50 9.00
N ILE A 44 0.90 -11.23 8.61
CA ILE A 44 -0.21 -10.48 8.01
C ILE A 44 -0.65 -11.09 6.67
N ILE A 45 0.28 -11.56 5.85
CA ILE A 45 -0.04 -12.24 4.59
C ILE A 45 -0.84 -13.53 4.87
N ASN A 46 -0.44 -14.31 5.87
CA ASN A 46 -1.17 -15.51 6.30
C ASN A 46 -2.54 -15.18 6.89
N ASP A 47 -2.66 -14.08 7.64
CA ASP A 47 -3.94 -13.60 8.15
C ASP A 47 -4.88 -13.20 7.00
N ILE A 48 -4.38 -12.46 6.00
CA ILE A 48 -5.13 -12.10 4.78
C ILE A 48 -5.59 -13.37 4.04
N GLU A 49 -4.70 -14.34 3.86
CA GLU A 49 -5.03 -15.62 3.21
C GLU A 49 -6.14 -16.36 3.95
N SER A 50 -6.01 -16.48 5.26
CA SER A 50 -6.99 -17.19 6.08
C SER A 50 -8.34 -16.49 6.12
N MET A 51 -8.35 -15.16 6.21
CA MET A 51 -9.57 -14.37 6.36
C MET A 51 -10.37 -14.24 5.06
N TYR A 52 -9.68 -14.09 3.92
CA TYR A 52 -10.33 -13.72 2.66
C TYR A 52 -10.24 -14.78 1.57
N PHE A 53 -9.32 -15.72 1.67
CA PHE A 53 -9.09 -16.74 0.63
C PHE A 53 -9.27 -18.19 1.14
N ALA A 54 -9.68 -18.35 2.39
CA ALA A 54 -9.89 -19.67 3.02
C ALA A 54 -8.66 -20.60 2.88
N GLY A 55 -7.45 -20.05 2.96
CA GLY A 55 -6.20 -20.81 2.82
C GLY A 55 -5.81 -21.16 1.37
N ASN A 56 -6.48 -20.59 0.37
CA ASN A 56 -6.27 -20.89 -1.07
C ASN A 56 -5.88 -19.63 -1.87
N MET A 57 -5.01 -18.81 -1.31
CA MET A 57 -4.54 -17.62 -2.00
C MET A 57 -3.59 -17.98 -3.15
N LYS A 58 -3.87 -17.49 -4.36
CA LYS A 58 -3.02 -17.71 -5.53
C LYS A 58 -1.66 -17.02 -5.38
N ALA A 59 -0.61 -17.63 -5.94
CA ALA A 59 0.76 -17.11 -5.90
C ALA A 59 0.90 -15.65 -6.42
N GLU A 60 0.02 -15.21 -7.31
CA GLU A 60 -0.02 -13.85 -7.83
C GLU A 60 -0.34 -12.82 -6.73
N TRP A 61 -1.25 -13.15 -5.81
CA TRP A 61 -1.58 -12.30 -4.67
C TRP A 61 -0.39 -12.11 -3.72
N TYR A 62 0.33 -13.20 -3.39
CA TYR A 62 1.54 -13.12 -2.57
C TYR A 62 2.56 -12.15 -3.16
N LYS A 63 2.85 -12.29 -4.46
CA LYS A 63 3.79 -11.41 -5.17
C LYS A 63 3.34 -9.96 -5.13
N LYS A 64 2.07 -9.69 -5.35
CA LYS A 64 1.51 -8.33 -5.35
C LYS A 64 1.53 -7.70 -3.94
N ILE A 65 1.13 -8.44 -2.91
CA ILE A 65 1.13 -7.93 -1.53
C ILE A 65 2.55 -7.57 -1.09
N ILE A 66 3.53 -8.44 -1.37
CA ILE A 66 4.94 -8.15 -1.07
C ILE A 66 5.41 -6.90 -1.80
N LEU A 67 5.11 -6.80 -3.10
CA LEU A 67 5.45 -5.62 -3.91
C LEU A 67 4.83 -4.34 -3.34
N TRP A 68 3.58 -4.37 -2.89
CA TRP A 68 2.91 -3.21 -2.31
C TRP A 68 3.54 -2.80 -0.98
N PHE A 69 3.94 -3.75 -0.13
CA PHE A 69 4.69 -3.45 1.09
C PHE A 69 6.04 -2.77 0.80
N GLU A 70 6.75 -3.24 -0.21
CA GLU A 70 8.06 -2.69 -0.57
C GLU A 70 7.94 -1.32 -1.24
N LYS A 71 7.01 -1.19 -2.17
CA LYS A 71 6.84 0.02 -2.98
C LYS A 71 6.23 1.18 -2.22
N TYR A 72 5.21 0.92 -1.41
CA TYR A 72 4.41 1.96 -0.76
C TYR A 72 4.65 2.07 0.74
N ASN A 73 5.39 1.15 1.31
CA ASN A 73 5.79 1.14 2.72
C ASN A 73 4.63 1.22 3.72
N PHE A 74 3.49 0.60 3.39
CA PHE A 74 2.35 0.49 4.30
C PHE A 74 2.73 -0.21 5.61
N SER A 75 2.11 0.19 6.71
CA SER A 75 2.15 -0.61 7.94
C SER A 75 1.38 -1.92 7.75
N ASN A 76 1.68 -2.90 8.57
CA ASN A 76 1.01 -4.20 8.51
C ASN A 76 -0.50 -4.07 8.72
N GLU A 77 -0.90 -3.24 9.68
CA GLU A 77 -2.29 -2.96 10.02
C GLU A 77 -3.01 -2.18 8.91
N ALA A 78 -2.30 -1.25 8.23
CA ALA A 78 -2.87 -0.54 7.09
C ALA A 78 -3.14 -1.49 5.92
N MET A 79 -2.22 -2.40 5.61
CA MET A 79 -2.41 -3.40 4.56
C MET A 79 -3.63 -4.30 4.85
N LEU A 80 -3.73 -4.82 6.08
CA LEU A 80 -4.89 -5.61 6.50
C LEU A 80 -6.19 -4.80 6.41
N GLY A 81 -6.15 -3.53 6.82
CA GLY A 81 -7.29 -2.62 6.72
C GLY A 81 -7.73 -2.34 5.29
N ILE A 82 -6.80 -2.24 4.32
CA ILE A 82 -7.12 -2.09 2.90
C ILE A 82 -7.85 -3.34 2.39
N PHE A 83 -7.38 -4.53 2.74
CA PHE A 83 -8.06 -5.78 2.38
C PHE A 83 -9.44 -5.87 3.01
N SER A 84 -9.57 -5.53 4.29
CA SER A 84 -10.85 -5.47 4.98
C SER A 84 -11.84 -4.53 4.28
N HIS A 85 -11.38 -3.36 3.86
CA HIS A 85 -12.21 -2.40 3.12
C HIS A 85 -12.61 -2.92 1.73
N CYS A 86 -11.70 -3.60 1.02
CA CYS A 86 -11.97 -4.14 -0.32
C CYS A 86 -12.91 -5.35 -0.32
N PHE A 87 -12.87 -6.19 0.72
CA PHE A 87 -13.56 -7.49 0.78
C PHE A 87 -14.73 -7.54 1.76
N VAL A 88 -15.40 -6.42 1.96
CA VAL A 88 -16.57 -6.34 2.86
C VAL A 88 -17.67 -7.34 2.45
N ASP A 89 -17.99 -7.41 1.18
CA ASP A 89 -19.10 -8.23 0.67
C ASP A 89 -18.62 -9.48 -0.07
N GLU A 90 -17.54 -9.37 -0.83
CA GLU A 90 -17.03 -10.44 -1.69
C GLU A 90 -15.54 -10.25 -2.00
N VAL A 91 -14.88 -11.33 -2.42
CA VAL A 91 -13.49 -11.28 -2.89
C VAL A 91 -13.43 -10.52 -4.20
N LYS A 92 -12.75 -9.38 -4.20
CA LYS A 92 -12.58 -8.53 -5.39
C LYS A 92 -11.42 -9.01 -6.27
N PRO A 93 -11.44 -8.75 -7.58
CA PRO A 93 -10.30 -9.02 -8.45
C PRO A 93 -9.04 -8.26 -8.01
N ILE A 94 -7.88 -8.85 -8.26
CA ILE A 94 -6.57 -8.25 -7.91
C ILE A 94 -6.38 -6.85 -8.50
N ALA A 95 -6.87 -6.61 -9.72
CA ALA A 95 -6.82 -5.30 -10.38
C ALA A 95 -7.62 -4.22 -9.63
N TYR A 96 -8.74 -4.58 -9.02
CA TYR A 96 -9.52 -3.67 -8.18
C TYR A 96 -8.74 -3.28 -6.93
N VAL A 97 -8.20 -4.28 -6.21
CA VAL A 97 -7.42 -4.04 -5.00
C VAL A 97 -6.15 -3.23 -5.31
N GLU A 98 -5.48 -3.52 -6.42
CA GLU A 98 -4.32 -2.75 -6.88
C GLU A 98 -4.67 -1.26 -7.11
N THR A 99 -5.84 -0.98 -7.67
CA THR A 99 -6.32 0.40 -7.86
C THR A 99 -6.57 1.10 -6.52
N VAL A 100 -7.16 0.41 -5.55
CA VAL A 100 -7.38 0.95 -4.20
C VAL A 100 -6.06 1.18 -3.48
N VAL A 101 -5.15 0.20 -3.49
CA VAL A 101 -3.80 0.30 -2.91
C VAL A 101 -3.05 1.52 -3.46
N LYS A 102 -3.05 1.67 -4.79
CA LYS A 102 -2.42 2.81 -5.46
C LYS A 102 -3.06 4.13 -5.04
N SER A 103 -4.38 4.22 -5.03
CA SER A 103 -5.11 5.41 -4.60
C SER A 103 -4.80 5.79 -3.14
N MET A 104 -4.68 4.81 -2.25
CA MET A 104 -4.31 5.06 -0.84
C MET A 104 -2.86 5.53 -0.72
N ALA A 105 -1.94 4.93 -1.49
CA ALA A 105 -0.54 5.37 -1.53
C ALA A 105 -0.40 6.81 -2.07
N ASP A 106 -1.11 7.15 -3.14
CA ASP A 106 -1.12 8.51 -3.73
C ASP A 106 -1.66 9.56 -2.74
N LYS A 107 -2.50 9.16 -1.79
CA LYS A 107 -3.01 10.01 -0.69
C LYS A 107 -2.11 10.03 0.54
N GLY A 108 -0.95 9.40 0.49
CA GLY A 108 0.02 9.37 1.58
C GLY A 108 -0.39 8.48 2.77
N VAL A 109 -1.27 7.53 2.56
CA VAL A 109 -1.64 6.54 3.59
C VAL A 109 -0.46 5.61 3.85
N ILE A 110 0.00 5.56 5.09
CA ILE A 110 1.06 4.65 5.55
C ILE A 110 0.56 3.81 6.73
N THR A 111 -0.14 4.44 7.67
CA THR A 111 -0.63 3.83 8.90
C THR A 111 -2.11 3.51 8.84
N ILE A 112 -2.57 2.69 9.80
CA ILE A 112 -4.00 2.40 9.96
C ILE A 112 -4.82 3.67 10.28
N ASN A 113 -4.24 4.63 10.99
CA ASN A 113 -4.90 5.90 11.30
C ASN A 113 -5.11 6.75 10.04
N ASP A 114 -4.12 6.79 9.14
CA ASP A 114 -4.25 7.48 7.86
C ASP A 114 -5.33 6.82 7.01
N LEU A 115 -5.34 5.49 6.96
CA LEU A 115 -6.35 4.71 6.25
C LEU A 115 -7.76 5.00 6.79
N SER A 116 -7.94 4.98 8.11
CA SER A 116 -9.22 5.25 8.74
C SER A 116 -9.76 6.64 8.38
N LYS A 117 -8.91 7.66 8.39
CA LYS A 117 -9.28 9.03 7.94
C LYS A 117 -9.73 9.04 6.48
N GLN A 118 -9.04 8.32 5.59
CA GLN A 118 -9.40 8.26 4.18
C GLN A 118 -10.71 7.51 3.94
N ILE A 119 -10.96 6.44 4.66
CA ILE A 119 -12.23 5.69 4.57
C ILE A 119 -13.39 6.56 5.03
N VAL A 120 -13.28 7.23 6.19
CA VAL A 120 -14.32 8.13 6.70
C VAL A 120 -14.59 9.27 5.71
N ASN A 121 -13.55 9.86 5.13
CA ASN A 121 -13.69 10.91 4.12
C ASN A 121 -14.38 10.38 2.85
N TYR A 122 -14.04 9.18 2.42
CA TYR A 122 -14.67 8.53 1.26
C TYR A 122 -16.15 8.27 1.51
N ASP A 123 -16.50 7.74 2.67
CA ASP A 123 -17.89 7.46 3.05
C ASP A 123 -18.70 8.74 3.16
N LYS A 124 -18.14 9.80 3.77
CA LYS A 124 -18.75 11.11 3.85
C LYS A 124 -19.02 11.68 2.46
N LYS A 125 -18.02 11.64 1.58
CA LYS A 125 -18.15 12.07 0.17
C LYS A 125 -19.23 11.27 -0.57
N SER A 126 -19.21 9.96 -0.46
CA SER A 126 -20.15 9.07 -1.12
C SER A 126 -21.60 9.34 -0.71
N LYS A 127 -21.84 9.50 0.59
CA LYS A 127 -23.16 9.85 1.13
C LYS A 127 -23.68 11.18 0.59
N ILE A 128 -22.83 12.21 0.54
CA ILE A 128 -23.21 13.54 0.06
C ILE A 128 -23.44 13.55 -1.45
N ILE A 129 -22.58 12.87 -2.23
CA ILE A 129 -22.80 12.71 -3.67
C ILE A 129 -24.15 12.02 -3.96
N LYS A 130 -24.44 10.95 -3.19
CA LYS A 130 -25.72 10.25 -3.32
C LYS A 130 -26.91 11.15 -3.00
N PHE A 131 -26.81 11.96 -1.95
CA PHE A 131 -27.81 12.94 -1.57
C PHE A 131 -28.00 14.00 -2.66
N VAL A 132 -26.92 14.63 -3.14
CA VAL A 132 -26.98 15.64 -4.22
C VAL A 132 -27.62 15.07 -5.48
N LYS A 133 -27.29 13.84 -5.85
CA LYS A 133 -27.94 13.17 -7.00
C LYS A 133 -29.44 13.00 -6.81
N THR A 134 -29.87 12.64 -5.62
CA THR A 134 -31.29 12.47 -5.30
C THR A 134 -32.03 13.80 -5.34
N GLU A 135 -31.52 14.83 -4.69
CA GLU A 135 -32.14 16.17 -4.65
C GLU A 135 -32.20 16.83 -6.01
N LEU A 136 -31.17 16.68 -6.83
CA LEU A 136 -31.15 17.22 -8.20
C LEU A 136 -31.79 16.30 -9.25
N ASN A 137 -32.35 15.16 -8.82
CA ASN A 137 -32.96 14.15 -9.68
C ASN A 137 -32.06 13.70 -10.85
N LEU A 138 -30.77 13.54 -10.57
CA LEU A 138 -29.75 13.17 -11.55
C LEU A 138 -29.74 11.66 -11.77
N HIS A 139 -30.12 11.21 -12.95
CA HIS A 139 -30.07 9.78 -13.32
C HIS A 139 -28.65 9.30 -13.69
N LYS A 140 -27.73 10.22 -13.98
CA LYS A 140 -26.34 9.92 -14.37
C LYS A 140 -25.36 10.16 -13.21
N ALA A 141 -24.20 9.53 -13.28
CA ALA A 141 -23.10 9.84 -12.38
C ALA A 141 -22.66 11.29 -12.55
N LEU A 142 -22.20 11.92 -11.45
CA LEU A 142 -21.59 13.24 -11.52
C LEU A 142 -20.34 13.19 -12.39
N THR A 143 -20.12 14.23 -13.15
CA THR A 143 -18.87 14.42 -13.88
C THR A 143 -17.74 14.76 -12.92
N LYS A 144 -16.48 14.49 -13.30
CA LYS A 144 -15.32 14.84 -12.48
C LYS A 144 -15.29 16.30 -12.00
N PRO A 145 -15.63 17.30 -12.82
CA PRO A 145 -15.75 18.69 -12.34
C PRO A 145 -16.83 18.87 -11.28
N GLN A 146 -17.98 18.24 -11.42
CA GLN A 146 -19.06 18.31 -10.43
C GLN A 146 -18.68 17.62 -9.12
N GLU A 147 -18.01 16.48 -9.18
CA GLU A 147 -17.48 15.82 -8.00
C GLU A 147 -16.49 16.70 -7.23
N ARG A 148 -15.61 17.42 -7.94
CA ARG A 148 -14.66 18.37 -7.33
C ARG A 148 -15.37 19.52 -6.61
N ILE A 149 -16.47 20.01 -7.14
CA ILE A 149 -17.28 21.04 -6.49
C ILE A 149 -17.89 20.49 -5.19
N VAL A 150 -18.43 19.28 -5.21
CA VAL A 150 -18.96 18.62 -4.02
C VAL A 150 -17.87 18.36 -2.99
N GLU A 151 -16.70 17.92 -3.42
CA GLU A 151 -15.52 17.77 -2.54
C GLU A 151 -15.15 19.08 -1.84
N LYS A 152 -15.14 20.16 -2.59
CA LYS A 152 -14.86 21.51 -2.07
C LYS A 152 -15.87 21.94 -1.01
N TRP A 153 -17.14 21.67 -1.22
CA TRP A 153 -18.20 21.94 -0.23
C TRP A 153 -17.99 21.15 1.07
N ILE A 154 -17.58 19.90 0.96
CA ILE A 154 -17.39 19.02 2.13
C ILE A 154 -16.12 19.37 2.90
N PHE A 155 -14.99 19.53 2.20
CA PHE A 155 -13.67 19.58 2.82
C PHE A 155 -13.17 21.00 3.07
N ASP A 156 -13.49 21.95 2.19
CA ASP A 156 -13.04 23.34 2.33
C ASP A 156 -14.02 24.18 3.15
N TYR A 157 -15.32 23.96 2.96
CA TYR A 157 -16.36 24.75 3.64
C TYR A 157 -17.05 24.00 4.77
N GLY A 158 -16.77 22.71 4.96
CA GLY A 158 -17.33 21.92 6.04
C GLY A 158 -18.84 21.73 5.99
N TYR A 159 -19.46 21.84 4.80
CA TYR A 159 -20.90 21.65 4.65
C TYR A 159 -21.31 20.20 4.93
N GLU A 160 -22.36 20.07 5.74
CA GLU A 160 -23.01 18.81 6.00
C GLU A 160 -24.27 18.66 5.12
N LYS A 161 -24.84 17.46 5.14
CA LYS A 161 -26.02 17.12 4.30
C LYS A 161 -27.15 18.14 4.45
N GLU A 162 -27.43 18.60 5.66
CA GLU A 162 -28.50 19.53 5.99
C GLU A 162 -28.27 20.95 5.43
N GLN A 163 -27.01 21.31 5.12
CA GLN A 163 -26.62 22.64 4.62
C GLN A 163 -26.59 22.71 3.10
N ILE A 164 -26.66 21.58 2.39
CA ILE A 164 -26.61 21.48 0.93
C ILE A 164 -28.02 21.41 0.33
N GLY A 165 -28.99 21.02 1.12
CA GLY A 165 -30.41 20.92 0.74
C GLY A 165 -31.13 22.23 0.51
#